data_49f4d1d54a7e6e81d6488f7a6ca1fa8f
#
_entry.id   49f4d1d54a7e6e81d6488f7a6ca1fa8f
#
_cell.length_a   1.000
_cell.length_b   1.000
_cell.length_c   1.000
_cell.angle_alpha   90.00
_cell.angle_beta   90.00
_cell.angle_gamma   90.00
#
_symmetry.space_group_name_H-M   'P 1'
#
loop_
_entity.id
_entity.type
_entity.pdbx_description
1 polymer ?
#
loop_
_entity_poly.entity_id
_entity_poly.type
_entity_poly.pdbx_seq_one_letter_code
_entity_poly.pdbx_strand_id
1 'polypeptide(L)'
;MQNDFIDGSLGTKEAVGIVNRVAEVMDSFDGAVICTRDTHFADYLNTSEGRKLPVEHCMEGTKGHALRDEIQKMAEKKQAVVMNKITFGAKNLPEEIEKMTGGVPESIELVGLCTDICVISNAILLKAFYPEVPIFVDASACAGVTPQSHKNALAAMKVCQIDIINE
;
A
#
# COMPACT_ATOMS: atom_id res chain seq x y z
N MET A 1 -1.52 3.53 4.02
CA MET A 1 -2.43 3.74 5.19
C MET A 1 -2.40 5.22 5.61
N GLN A 2 -2.78 6.12 4.66
CA GLN A 2 -2.86 7.57 4.87
C GLN A 2 -4.27 7.98 5.32
N ASN A 3 -4.39 9.10 6.03
CA ASN A 3 -5.67 9.52 6.59
C ASN A 3 -6.76 9.72 5.52
N ASP A 4 -6.41 10.28 4.35
CA ASP A 4 -7.40 10.52 3.28
C ASP A 4 -8.04 9.24 2.75
N PHE A 5 -7.33 8.10 2.76
CA PHE A 5 -7.88 6.81 2.36
C PHE A 5 -8.58 6.04 3.50
N ILE A 6 -8.46 6.48 4.75
CA ILE A 6 -9.06 5.80 5.90
C ILE A 6 -10.39 6.45 6.28
N ASP A 7 -10.38 7.71 6.66
CA ASP A 7 -11.57 8.48 7.06
C ASP A 7 -11.56 9.93 6.54
N GLY A 8 -10.64 10.27 5.65
CA GLY A 8 -10.58 11.56 4.96
C GLY A 8 -11.37 11.58 3.66
N SER A 9 -10.88 12.34 2.66
CA SER A 9 -11.61 12.65 1.41
C SER A 9 -12.00 11.42 0.57
N LEU A 10 -11.26 10.31 0.66
CA LEU A 10 -11.51 9.04 -0.02
C LEU A 10 -11.70 7.88 0.98
N GLY A 11 -12.04 8.19 2.23
CA GLY A 11 -12.18 7.21 3.29
C GLY A 11 -13.37 6.28 3.11
N THR A 12 -13.22 5.03 3.61
CA THR A 12 -14.26 4.01 3.62
C THR A 12 -14.31 3.33 4.99
N LYS A 13 -15.49 2.75 5.32
CA LYS A 13 -15.62 1.98 6.57
C LYS A 13 -14.76 0.72 6.58
N GLU A 14 -14.54 0.14 5.40
CA GLU A 14 -13.66 -1.01 5.20
C GLU A 14 -12.20 -0.64 5.50
N ALA A 15 -11.76 0.53 5.06
CA ALA A 15 -10.42 1.05 5.34
C ALA A 15 -10.19 1.31 6.84
N VAL A 16 -11.20 1.87 7.53
CA VAL A 16 -11.15 2.05 8.99
C VAL A 16 -11.04 0.69 9.70
N GLY A 17 -11.76 -0.32 9.21
CA GLY A 17 -11.82 -1.65 9.82
C GLY A 17 -10.50 -2.40 9.86
N ILE A 18 -9.58 -2.11 8.94
CA ILE A 18 -8.29 -2.83 8.85
C ILE A 18 -7.12 -2.14 9.57
N VAL A 19 -7.28 -0.92 10.08
CA VAL A 19 -6.17 -0.13 10.66
C VAL A 19 -5.43 -0.91 11.74
N ASN A 20 -6.15 -1.47 12.71
CA ASN A 20 -5.56 -2.23 13.80
C ASN A 20 -4.88 -3.50 13.28
N ARG A 21 -5.52 -4.20 12.33
CA ARG A 21 -4.94 -5.41 11.76
C ARG A 21 -3.63 -5.13 11.03
N VAL A 22 -3.54 -4.06 10.24
CA VAL A 22 -2.29 -3.63 9.61
C VAL A 22 -1.21 -3.33 10.65
N ALA A 23 -1.56 -2.61 11.73
CA ALA A 23 -0.62 -2.32 12.80
C ALA A 23 -0.11 -3.60 13.50
N GLU A 24 -0.98 -4.60 13.73
CA GLU A 24 -0.61 -5.92 14.29
C GLU A 24 0.35 -6.68 13.36
N VAL A 25 0.06 -6.72 12.05
CA VAL A 25 0.94 -7.36 11.07
C VAL A 25 2.30 -6.68 11.07
N MET A 26 2.34 -5.33 11.01
CA MET A 26 3.59 -4.58 11.08
C MET A 26 4.35 -4.87 12.38
N ASP A 27 3.65 -4.98 13.52
CA ASP A 27 4.30 -5.22 14.81
C ASP A 27 4.93 -6.60 14.89
N SER A 28 4.25 -7.62 14.40
CA SER A 28 4.69 -9.02 14.44
C SER A 28 5.68 -9.40 13.34
N PHE A 29 5.78 -8.61 12.27
CA PHE A 29 6.67 -8.92 11.15
C PHE A 29 8.14 -8.79 11.55
N ASP A 30 8.92 -9.85 11.32
CA ASP A 30 10.35 -9.91 11.63
C ASP A 30 11.18 -9.68 10.36
N GLY A 31 11.10 -8.46 9.82
CA GLY A 31 11.79 -8.07 8.60
C GLY A 31 11.77 -6.57 8.36
N ALA A 32 12.35 -6.16 7.24
CA ALA A 32 12.34 -4.76 6.81
C ALA A 32 10.93 -4.30 6.45
N VAL A 33 10.54 -3.11 6.88
CA VAL A 33 9.22 -2.53 6.61
C VAL A 33 9.35 -1.28 5.74
N ILE A 34 8.56 -1.21 4.68
CA ILE A 34 8.47 -0.04 3.80
C ILE A 34 7.00 0.42 3.75
N CYS A 35 6.78 1.70 4.04
CA CYS A 35 5.48 2.33 3.87
C CYS A 35 5.47 3.17 2.60
N THR A 36 4.73 2.76 1.58
CA THR A 36 4.51 3.62 0.41
C THR A 36 3.39 4.61 0.68
N ARG A 37 3.52 5.85 0.20
CA ARG A 37 2.62 6.94 0.49
C ARG A 37 2.33 7.75 -0.77
N ASP A 38 1.05 7.84 -1.17
CA ASP A 38 0.63 8.72 -2.25
C ASP A 38 0.95 10.16 -1.91
N THR A 39 1.44 10.90 -2.89
CA THR A 39 1.83 12.28 -2.71
C THR A 39 1.43 13.08 -3.94
N HIS A 40 0.48 13.99 -3.74
CA HIS A 40 0.00 14.89 -4.79
C HIS A 40 0.37 16.34 -4.47
N PHE A 41 0.44 17.17 -5.51
CA PHE A 41 0.86 18.55 -5.46
C PHE A 41 -0.27 19.48 -5.95
N ALA A 42 -0.09 20.79 -5.83
CA ALA A 42 -1.10 21.80 -6.17
C ALA A 42 -1.67 21.72 -7.60
N ASP A 43 -0.98 21.02 -8.50
CA ASP A 43 -1.42 20.78 -9.87
C ASP A 43 -2.21 19.49 -10.05
N TYR A 44 -2.58 18.80 -8.97
CA TYR A 44 -3.26 17.49 -9.01
C TYR A 44 -4.42 17.44 -10.01
N LEU A 45 -5.32 18.41 -9.98
CA LEU A 45 -6.49 18.46 -10.88
C LEU A 45 -6.11 18.54 -12.37
N ASN A 46 -4.89 18.95 -12.69
CA ASN A 46 -4.35 19.00 -14.06
C ASN A 46 -3.65 17.70 -14.47
N THR A 47 -3.48 16.74 -13.56
CA THR A 47 -2.89 15.45 -13.85
C THR A 47 -3.88 14.52 -14.56
N SER A 48 -3.39 13.39 -15.10
CA SER A 48 -4.26 12.36 -15.67
C SER A 48 -5.19 11.75 -14.63
N GLU A 49 -4.70 11.58 -13.41
CA GLU A 49 -5.48 11.06 -12.29
C GLU A 49 -6.54 12.07 -11.84
N GLY A 50 -6.14 13.31 -11.58
CA GLY A 50 -7.07 14.36 -11.12
C GLY A 50 -8.19 14.68 -12.10
N ARG A 51 -7.98 14.48 -13.41
CA ARG A 51 -9.07 14.60 -14.41
C ARG A 51 -10.08 13.47 -14.34
N LYS A 52 -9.67 12.27 -13.87
CA LYS A 52 -10.54 11.08 -13.74
C LYS A 52 -11.18 10.99 -12.36
N LEU A 53 -10.47 11.44 -11.34
CA LEU A 53 -10.90 11.49 -9.95
C LEU A 53 -10.68 12.93 -9.42
N PRO A 54 -11.61 13.86 -9.67
CA PRO A 54 -11.44 15.27 -9.30
C PRO A 54 -11.70 15.51 -7.79
N VAL A 55 -11.04 14.73 -6.96
CA VAL A 55 -11.08 14.83 -5.50
C VAL A 55 -9.64 14.94 -5.00
N GLU A 56 -9.25 16.14 -4.57
CA GLU A 56 -7.94 16.37 -3.98
C GLU A 56 -7.78 15.49 -2.72
N HIS A 57 -6.70 14.72 -2.70
CA HIS A 57 -6.35 13.84 -1.61
C HIS A 57 -4.85 13.68 -1.52
N CYS A 58 -4.36 13.28 -0.36
CA CYS A 58 -2.92 13.06 -0.11
C CYS A 58 -2.03 14.22 -0.60
N MET A 59 -2.55 15.45 -0.48
CA MET A 59 -1.81 16.66 -0.85
C MET A 59 -0.61 16.82 0.08
N GLU A 60 0.57 17.01 -0.47
CA GLU A 60 1.83 17.09 0.29
C GLU A 60 1.73 18.04 1.49
N GLY A 61 2.18 17.57 2.65
CA GLY A 61 2.21 18.33 3.90
C GLY A 61 0.86 18.45 4.63
N THR A 62 -0.23 17.92 4.08
CA THR A 62 -1.54 17.95 4.76
C THR A 62 -1.71 16.79 5.75
N LYS A 63 -2.69 16.93 6.65
CA LYS A 63 -3.10 15.83 7.54
C LYS A 63 -3.57 14.60 6.75
N GLY A 64 -4.24 14.80 5.62
CA GLY A 64 -4.69 13.71 4.75
C GLY A 64 -3.55 12.89 4.15
N HIS A 65 -2.45 13.56 3.81
CA HIS A 65 -1.21 12.95 3.33
C HIS A 65 -0.46 12.14 4.39
N ALA A 66 -0.58 12.50 5.67
CA ALA A 66 0.09 11.80 6.76
C ALA A 66 -0.40 10.35 6.89
N LEU A 67 0.49 9.46 7.35
CA LEU A 67 0.09 8.13 7.78
C LEU A 67 -0.87 8.25 8.97
N ARG A 68 -1.79 7.30 9.11
CA ARG A 68 -2.64 7.16 10.29
C ARG A 68 -1.76 6.98 11.54
N ASP A 69 -2.12 7.58 12.66
CA ASP A 69 -1.32 7.62 13.88
C ASP A 69 -0.86 6.24 14.35
N GLU A 70 -1.73 5.23 14.28
CA GLU A 70 -1.39 3.85 14.65
C GLU A 70 -0.30 3.28 13.73
N ILE A 71 -0.39 3.56 12.44
CA ILE A 71 0.57 3.11 11.42
C ILE A 71 1.88 3.90 11.54
N GLN A 72 1.80 5.20 11.81
CA GLN A 72 2.98 6.05 12.02
C GLN A 72 3.80 5.54 13.22
N LYS A 73 3.13 5.21 14.35
CA LYS A 73 3.79 4.64 15.53
C LYS A 73 4.49 3.31 15.22
N MET A 74 3.85 2.45 14.41
CA MET A 74 4.47 1.18 14.01
C MET A 74 5.64 1.42 13.04
N ALA A 75 5.50 2.35 12.10
CA ALA A 75 6.58 2.73 11.21
C ALA A 75 7.83 3.22 11.98
N GLU A 76 7.63 4.06 12.99
CA GLU A 76 8.71 4.53 13.88
C GLU A 76 9.33 3.37 14.70
N LYS A 77 8.50 2.53 15.31
CA LYS A 77 8.94 1.35 16.08
C LYS A 77 9.78 0.39 15.23
N LYS A 78 9.36 0.15 13.99
CA LYS A 78 10.04 -0.73 13.03
C LYS A 78 11.16 -0.06 12.23
N GLN A 79 11.41 1.23 12.46
CA GLN A 79 12.37 2.03 11.68
C GLN A 79 12.08 1.92 10.16
N ALA A 80 10.80 1.91 9.81
CA ALA A 80 10.33 1.74 8.44
C ALA A 80 10.78 2.89 7.53
N VAL A 81 11.14 2.56 6.30
CA VAL A 81 11.32 3.57 5.26
C VAL A 81 9.96 4.03 4.76
N VAL A 82 9.75 5.34 4.70
CA VAL A 82 8.54 5.94 4.12
C VAL A 82 8.87 6.50 2.75
N MET A 83 8.29 5.91 1.70
CA MET A 83 8.49 6.28 0.30
C MET A 83 7.30 7.06 -0.24
N ASN A 84 7.52 8.28 -0.69
CA ASN A 84 6.52 9.02 -1.46
C ASN A 84 6.46 8.52 -2.90
N LYS A 85 5.24 8.38 -3.43
CA LYS A 85 4.99 7.97 -4.83
C LYS A 85 3.92 8.86 -5.45
N ILE A 86 4.03 9.11 -6.75
CA ILE A 86 3.09 9.91 -7.55
C ILE A 86 2.25 9.03 -8.49
N THR A 87 2.35 7.72 -8.36
CA THR A 87 1.64 6.71 -9.18
C THR A 87 1.19 5.57 -8.28
N PHE A 88 0.22 4.76 -8.72
CA PHE A 88 -0.32 3.66 -7.92
C PHE A 88 0.75 2.65 -7.52
N GLY A 89 1.59 2.21 -8.45
CA GLY A 89 2.79 1.44 -8.15
C GLY A 89 3.99 2.36 -7.85
N ALA A 90 4.78 2.02 -6.86
CA ALA A 90 6.00 2.75 -6.50
C ALA A 90 7.18 2.28 -7.37
N LYS A 91 7.56 3.05 -8.37
CA LYS A 91 8.58 2.66 -9.39
C LYS A 91 9.90 2.19 -8.77
N ASN A 92 10.35 2.86 -7.73
CA ASN A 92 11.65 2.60 -7.10
C ASN A 92 11.53 1.64 -5.89
N LEU A 93 10.38 0.99 -5.71
CA LEU A 93 10.18 0.05 -4.61
C LEU A 93 11.14 -1.14 -4.64
N PRO A 94 11.43 -1.78 -5.80
CA PRO A 94 12.42 -2.85 -5.86
C PRO A 94 13.81 -2.42 -5.41
N GLU A 95 14.27 -1.25 -5.86
CA GLU A 95 15.58 -0.70 -5.49
C GLU A 95 15.69 -0.44 -3.97
N GLU A 96 14.61 0.09 -3.36
CA GLU A 96 14.60 0.34 -1.91
C GLU A 96 14.54 -0.98 -1.11
N ILE A 97 13.81 -1.99 -1.60
CA ILE A 97 13.82 -3.34 -1.03
C ILE A 97 15.25 -3.89 -1.00
N GLU A 98 15.93 -3.92 -2.15
CA GLU A 98 17.30 -4.46 -2.26
C GLU A 98 18.29 -3.71 -1.38
N LYS A 99 18.15 -2.39 -1.27
CA LYS A 99 18.98 -1.59 -0.38
C LYS A 99 18.77 -1.94 1.09
N MET A 100 17.54 -2.21 1.52
CA MET A 100 17.22 -2.56 2.91
C MET A 100 17.58 -4.01 3.25
N THR A 101 17.44 -4.94 2.32
CA THR A 101 17.71 -6.36 2.52
C THR A 101 19.14 -6.78 2.15
N GLY A 102 19.89 -5.90 1.51
CA GLY A 102 21.23 -6.19 1.02
C GLY A 102 21.23 -7.05 -0.26
N GLY A 103 20.12 -7.14 -0.97
CA GLY A 103 19.95 -7.90 -2.21
C GLY A 103 18.52 -8.37 -2.43
N VAL A 104 18.33 -9.43 -3.21
CA VAL A 104 17.01 -10.02 -3.46
C VAL A 104 16.38 -10.52 -2.16
N PRO A 105 15.15 -10.12 -1.82
CA PRO A 105 14.49 -10.54 -0.58
C PRO A 105 14.10 -12.03 -0.62
N GLU A 106 14.00 -12.67 0.55
CA GLU A 106 13.54 -14.07 0.66
C GLU A 106 12.03 -14.19 0.37
N SER A 107 11.25 -13.20 0.79
CA SER A 107 9.80 -13.08 0.52
C SER A 107 9.36 -11.64 0.68
N ILE A 108 8.17 -11.33 0.15
CA ILE A 108 7.54 -10.00 0.26
C ILE A 108 6.10 -10.18 0.70
N GLU A 109 5.67 -9.43 1.71
CA GLU A 109 4.27 -9.37 2.13
C GLU A 109 3.71 -7.96 1.94
N LEU A 110 2.53 -7.86 1.34
CA LEU A 110 1.83 -6.58 1.12
C LEU A 110 0.55 -6.53 1.97
N VAL A 111 0.35 -5.37 2.60
CA VAL A 111 -0.84 -5.03 3.37
C VAL A 111 -1.25 -3.59 3.12
N GLY A 112 -2.49 -3.24 3.43
CA GLY A 112 -2.97 -1.85 3.43
C GLY A 112 -3.96 -1.52 2.31
N LEU A 113 -3.88 -0.30 1.81
CA LEU A 113 -4.90 0.33 0.94
C LEU A 113 -4.31 0.84 -0.40
N CYS A 114 -5.10 0.87 -1.43
CA CYS A 114 -6.31 0.07 -1.61
C CYS A 114 -5.93 -1.22 -2.33
N THR A 115 -6.57 -2.34 -1.97
CA THR A 115 -6.28 -3.67 -2.57
C THR A 115 -6.34 -3.64 -4.10
N ASP A 116 -7.35 -2.96 -4.63
CA ASP A 116 -7.69 -2.87 -6.05
C ASP A 116 -6.97 -1.74 -6.82
N ILE A 117 -6.11 -0.98 -6.13
CA ILE A 117 -5.34 0.12 -6.73
C ILE A 117 -3.85 -0.04 -6.41
N CYS A 118 -3.39 0.45 -5.25
CA CYS A 118 -1.96 0.49 -4.92
C CYS A 118 -1.40 -0.89 -4.59
N VAL A 119 -2.15 -1.73 -3.86
CA VAL A 119 -1.66 -3.07 -3.46
C VAL A 119 -1.43 -3.94 -4.69
N ILE A 120 -2.45 -4.11 -5.55
CA ILE A 120 -2.31 -4.89 -6.79
C ILE A 120 -1.24 -4.31 -7.71
N SER A 121 -1.15 -2.99 -7.84
CA SER A 121 -0.14 -2.34 -8.70
C SER A 121 1.28 -2.64 -8.24
N ASN A 122 1.54 -2.59 -6.93
CA ASN A 122 2.85 -2.93 -6.37
C ASN A 122 3.09 -4.44 -6.41
N ALA A 123 2.09 -5.27 -6.15
CA ALA A 123 2.23 -6.73 -6.20
C ALA A 123 2.65 -7.20 -7.60
N ILE A 124 1.99 -6.71 -8.64
CA ILE A 124 2.33 -7.03 -10.05
C ILE A 124 3.72 -6.46 -10.42
N LEU A 125 4.03 -5.24 -10.00
CA LEU A 125 5.35 -4.64 -10.22
C LEU A 125 6.45 -5.51 -9.60
N LEU A 126 6.29 -5.89 -8.34
CA LEU A 126 7.25 -6.71 -7.62
C LEU A 126 7.38 -8.11 -8.21
N LYS A 127 6.26 -8.71 -8.65
CA LYS A 127 6.29 -10.02 -9.33
C LYS A 127 7.05 -9.98 -10.65
N ALA A 128 7.00 -8.84 -11.37
CA ALA A 128 7.79 -8.65 -12.60
C ALA A 128 9.30 -8.50 -12.31
N PHE A 129 9.67 -7.85 -11.20
CA PHE A 129 11.07 -7.69 -10.79
C PHE A 129 11.65 -8.97 -10.15
N TYR A 130 10.82 -9.68 -9.37
CA TYR A 130 11.21 -10.84 -8.58
C TYR A 130 10.36 -12.07 -8.94
N PRO A 131 10.52 -12.65 -10.14
CA PRO A 131 9.63 -13.73 -10.61
C PRO A 131 9.65 -14.98 -9.71
N GLU A 132 10.78 -15.23 -9.05
CA GLU A 132 10.98 -16.42 -8.19
C GLU A 132 10.75 -16.16 -6.69
N VAL A 133 10.66 -14.89 -6.28
CA VAL A 133 10.42 -14.53 -4.87
C VAL A 133 8.94 -14.76 -4.52
N PRO A 134 8.62 -15.46 -3.43
CA PRO A 134 7.26 -15.55 -2.93
C PRO A 134 6.71 -14.16 -2.55
N ILE A 135 5.55 -13.81 -3.10
CA ILE A 135 4.87 -12.54 -2.81
C ILE A 135 3.51 -12.87 -2.22
N PHE A 136 3.27 -12.37 -1.01
CA PHE A 136 2.05 -12.57 -0.26
C PHE A 136 1.23 -11.28 -0.17
N VAL A 137 -0.08 -11.41 -0.16
CA VAL A 137 -1.02 -10.33 0.19
C VAL A 137 -1.92 -10.84 1.31
N ASP A 138 -1.84 -10.22 2.49
CA ASP A 138 -2.74 -10.53 3.62
C ASP A 138 -4.11 -9.88 3.37
N ALA A 139 -5.09 -10.69 2.95
CA ALA A 139 -6.42 -10.20 2.62
C ALA A 139 -7.13 -9.59 3.84
N SER A 140 -6.88 -10.10 5.05
CA SER A 140 -7.45 -9.57 6.29
C SER A 140 -6.89 -8.20 6.69
N ALA A 141 -5.71 -7.85 6.19
CA ALA A 141 -5.03 -6.58 6.40
C ALA A 141 -5.10 -5.66 5.17
N CYS A 142 -5.98 -5.95 4.22
CA CYS A 142 -6.21 -5.14 3.01
C CYS A 142 -7.69 -4.76 2.88
N ALA A 143 -7.96 -3.59 2.30
CA ALA A 143 -9.31 -3.19 1.90
C ALA A 143 -9.28 -2.50 0.54
N GLY A 144 -10.26 -2.78 -0.30
CA GLY A 144 -10.47 -2.10 -1.58
C GLY A 144 -11.41 -0.90 -1.45
N VAL A 145 -11.63 -0.20 -2.56
CA VAL A 145 -12.62 0.88 -2.63
C VAL A 145 -14.03 0.36 -2.30
N THR A 146 -14.31 -0.89 -2.68
CA THR A 146 -15.52 -1.62 -2.32
C THR A 146 -15.17 -3.06 -1.96
N PRO A 147 -16.04 -3.77 -1.18
CA PRO A 147 -15.83 -5.21 -0.94
C PRO A 147 -15.74 -6.04 -2.22
N GLN A 148 -16.48 -5.66 -3.28
CA GLN A 148 -16.44 -6.38 -4.54
C GLN A 148 -15.14 -6.14 -5.30
N SER A 149 -14.65 -4.90 -5.38
CA SER A 149 -13.40 -4.60 -6.06
C SER A 149 -12.19 -5.20 -5.32
N HIS A 150 -12.24 -5.26 -3.98
CA HIS A 150 -11.28 -6.00 -3.18
C HIS A 150 -11.18 -7.48 -3.61
N LYS A 151 -12.31 -8.20 -3.64
CA LYS A 151 -12.36 -9.60 -4.06
C LYS A 151 -11.85 -9.80 -5.49
N ASN A 152 -12.23 -8.91 -6.40
CA ASN A 152 -11.79 -8.97 -7.79
C ASN A 152 -10.27 -8.80 -7.90
N ALA A 153 -9.68 -7.89 -7.13
CA ALA A 153 -8.24 -7.67 -7.12
C ALA A 153 -7.48 -8.87 -6.54
N LEU A 154 -7.96 -9.47 -5.44
CA LEU A 154 -7.38 -10.70 -4.89
C LEU A 154 -7.42 -11.83 -5.92
N ALA A 155 -8.55 -12.03 -6.60
CA ALA A 155 -8.69 -13.05 -7.65
C ALA A 155 -7.72 -12.80 -8.81
N ALA A 156 -7.55 -11.55 -9.24
CA ALA A 156 -6.60 -11.18 -10.30
C ALA A 156 -5.14 -11.45 -9.89
N MET A 157 -4.77 -11.11 -8.65
CA MET A 157 -3.43 -11.36 -8.12
C MET A 157 -3.11 -12.85 -8.05
N LYS A 158 -4.06 -13.71 -7.66
CA LYS A 158 -3.90 -15.18 -7.68
C LYS A 158 -3.54 -15.71 -9.08
N VAL A 159 -4.22 -15.21 -10.12
CA VAL A 159 -3.91 -15.60 -11.50
C VAL A 159 -2.50 -15.18 -11.90
N CYS A 160 -1.98 -14.09 -11.33
CA CYS A 160 -0.61 -13.61 -11.52
C CYS A 160 0.42 -14.28 -10.59
N GLN A 161 0.07 -15.40 -9.94
CA GLN A 161 0.95 -16.16 -9.05
C GLN A 161 1.41 -15.39 -7.81
N ILE A 162 0.54 -14.56 -7.27
CA ILE A 162 0.70 -13.89 -5.98
C ILE A 162 -0.14 -14.65 -4.96
N ASP A 163 0.45 -15.02 -3.85
CA ASP A 163 -0.21 -15.81 -2.81
C ASP A 163 -1.10 -14.92 -1.93
N ILE A 164 -2.37 -15.28 -1.82
CA ILE A 164 -3.31 -14.59 -0.95
C ILE A 164 -3.46 -15.38 0.34
N ILE A 165 -3.20 -14.73 1.46
CA ILE A 165 -3.31 -15.33 2.80
C ILE A 165 -4.43 -14.65 3.60
N ASN A 166 -4.94 -15.36 4.61
CA ASN A 166 -5.96 -14.85 5.56
C ASN A 166 -7.24 -14.29 4.88
N GLU A 167 -7.73 -14.98 3.82
CA GLU A 167 -9.03 -14.66 3.18
C GLU A 167 -10.23 -14.88 4.09
#